data_dd1e202b90e613bac228c4a65cbddd58
#
_entry.id   dd1e202b90e613bac228c4a65cbddd58
#
_cell.length_a   1.000
_cell.length_b   1.000
_cell.length_c   1.000
_cell.angle_alpha   90.00
_cell.angle_beta   90.00
_cell.angle_gamma   90.00
#
_symmetry.space_group_name_H-M   'P 1'
#
loop_
_entity.id
_entity.type
_entity.pdbx_description
1 polymer ?
#
loop_
_entity_poly.entity_id
_entity_poly.type
_entity_poly.pdbx_seq_one_letter_code
_entity_poly.pdbx_strand_id
1 'polypeptide(L)'
;YYFDNPQINFHLLFNNDANFEKLVLASMGNTRDFGTMLLKCWSEFQSYRNSPLVQGRPFKYISLQMVTSAIKDNGDKKISNLNSNENTLSVWNDILNFCLSKKSSHFAINESQTELECLRKQEFSDLIYHRLLHFRKAHVPTKDGVLTDKLSIYAINYACSYNLHSESKISFITEYKTIHDRVRRYIYHPSAILQKLQIKEGEIFPCSNCGEPINILKMKAAWDNNACPFCGHHIRH
;
A
#
# COMPACT_ATOMS: atom_id res chain seq x y z
N TYR A 1 -12.92 -2.01 -33.17
CA TYR A 1 -13.73 -1.03 -33.93
C TYR A 1 -13.50 0.43 -33.52
N TYR A 2 -13.09 0.70 -32.28
CA TYR A 2 -12.83 2.07 -31.81
C TYR A 2 -11.36 2.49 -31.89
N PHE A 3 -10.44 1.55 -32.05
CA PHE A 3 -8.99 1.81 -32.05
C PHE A 3 -8.44 2.24 -33.42
N ASP A 4 -9.23 2.07 -34.50
CA ASP A 4 -8.80 2.42 -35.84
C ASP A 4 -9.11 3.88 -36.24
N ASN A 5 -9.73 4.65 -35.32
CA ASN A 5 -10.00 6.06 -35.58
C ASN A 5 -8.97 6.94 -34.84
N PRO A 6 -7.96 7.50 -35.53
CA PRO A 6 -6.93 8.33 -34.91
C PRO A 6 -7.47 9.63 -34.30
N GLN A 7 -8.74 9.98 -34.54
CA GLN A 7 -9.38 11.14 -33.95
C GLN A 7 -9.98 10.88 -32.57
N ILE A 8 -10.09 9.61 -32.11
CA ILE A 8 -10.54 9.27 -30.76
C ILE A 8 -9.34 9.27 -29.84
N ASN A 9 -9.09 10.40 -29.21
CA ASN A 9 -8.08 10.56 -28.18
C ASN A 9 -8.78 10.70 -26.82
N PHE A 10 -8.51 9.78 -25.87
CA PHE A 10 -9.08 9.82 -24.53
C PHE A 10 -8.78 11.13 -23.77
N HIS A 11 -7.67 11.79 -24.07
CA HIS A 11 -7.34 13.09 -23.51
C HIS A 11 -8.42 14.14 -23.80
N LEU A 12 -9.07 14.05 -24.98
CA LEU A 12 -10.13 14.99 -25.38
C LEU A 12 -11.41 14.86 -24.54
N LEU A 13 -11.56 13.78 -23.76
CA LEU A 13 -12.69 13.62 -22.85
C LEU A 13 -12.50 14.43 -21.56
N PHE A 14 -11.30 14.85 -21.25
CA PHE A 14 -10.96 15.55 -20.01
C PHE A 14 -10.80 17.04 -20.26
N ASN A 15 -11.09 17.87 -19.25
CA ASN A 15 -10.92 19.30 -19.35
C ASN A 15 -9.44 19.75 -19.38
N ASN A 16 -8.52 18.88 -18.95
CA ASN A 16 -7.07 19.05 -19.09
C ASN A 16 -6.35 17.69 -18.96
N ASP A 17 -5.13 17.61 -19.47
CA ASP A 17 -4.32 16.40 -19.47
C ASP A 17 -3.94 15.94 -18.06
N ALA A 18 -3.76 16.86 -17.12
CA ALA A 18 -3.41 16.53 -15.74
C ALA A 18 -4.49 15.68 -15.05
N ASN A 19 -5.76 15.80 -15.45
CA ASN A 19 -6.83 14.95 -14.93
C ASN A 19 -6.75 13.52 -15.47
N PHE A 20 -6.41 13.36 -16.73
CA PHE A 20 -6.13 12.05 -17.30
C PHE A 20 -4.90 11.40 -16.64
N GLU A 21 -3.81 12.15 -16.51
CA GLU A 21 -2.58 11.69 -15.86
C GLU A 21 -2.82 11.23 -14.41
N LYS A 22 -3.67 11.94 -13.65
CA LYS A 22 -4.07 11.49 -12.30
C LYS A 22 -4.74 10.13 -12.30
N LEU A 23 -5.61 9.87 -13.28
CA LEU A 23 -6.28 8.58 -13.42
C LEU A 23 -5.28 7.46 -13.74
N VAL A 24 -4.37 7.73 -14.66
CA VAL A 24 -3.27 6.80 -15.01
C VAL A 24 -2.41 6.51 -13.78
N LEU A 25 -2.01 7.55 -13.05
CA LEU A 25 -1.21 7.42 -11.83
C LEU A 25 -1.94 6.59 -10.77
N ALA A 26 -3.23 6.87 -10.56
CA ALA A 26 -4.05 6.16 -9.58
C ALA A 26 -4.24 4.68 -9.91
N SER A 27 -4.19 4.31 -11.19
CA SER A 27 -4.25 2.91 -11.62
C SER A 27 -3.00 2.11 -11.28
N MET A 28 -1.88 2.77 -10.98
CA MET A 28 -0.58 2.13 -10.71
C MET A 28 -0.14 1.16 -11.83
N GLY A 29 -0.55 1.42 -13.08
CA GLY A 29 -0.29 0.57 -14.25
C GLY A 29 -1.26 -0.61 -14.41
N ASN A 30 -2.30 -0.69 -13.58
CA ASN A 30 -3.32 -1.72 -13.69
C ASN A 30 -4.44 -1.29 -14.64
N THR A 31 -4.57 -1.96 -15.78
CA THR A 31 -5.56 -1.63 -16.82
C THR A 31 -7.01 -1.82 -16.35
N ARG A 32 -7.27 -2.80 -15.46
CA ARG A 32 -8.62 -3.01 -14.90
C ARG A 32 -9.01 -1.85 -13.98
N ASP A 33 -8.12 -1.43 -13.10
CA ASP A 33 -8.35 -0.31 -12.20
C ASP A 33 -8.55 0.99 -12.99
N PHE A 34 -7.70 1.21 -14.00
CA PHE A 34 -7.85 2.33 -14.93
C PHE A 34 -9.23 2.33 -15.61
N GLY A 35 -9.61 1.20 -16.21
CA GLY A 35 -10.91 1.05 -16.89
C GLY A 35 -12.08 1.28 -15.94
N THR A 36 -12.01 0.74 -14.71
CA THR A 36 -13.07 0.92 -13.71
C THR A 36 -13.22 2.40 -13.31
N MET A 37 -12.12 3.09 -13.06
CA MET A 37 -12.14 4.51 -12.74
C MET A 37 -12.62 5.36 -13.92
N LEU A 38 -12.19 5.04 -15.14
CA LEU A 38 -12.64 5.75 -16.35
C LEU A 38 -14.14 5.57 -16.59
N LEU A 39 -14.67 4.36 -16.43
CA LEU A 39 -16.11 4.09 -16.52
C LEU A 39 -16.91 4.86 -15.46
N LYS A 40 -16.38 4.96 -14.25
CA LYS A 40 -17.00 5.76 -13.18
C LYS A 40 -17.03 7.24 -13.55
N CYS A 41 -15.93 7.80 -14.04
CA CYS A 41 -15.87 9.17 -14.54
C CYS A 41 -16.89 9.41 -15.65
N TRP A 42 -16.99 8.47 -16.60
CA TRP A 42 -17.92 8.55 -17.71
C TRP A 42 -19.37 8.50 -17.25
N SER A 43 -19.71 7.59 -16.33
CA SER A 43 -21.04 7.48 -15.76
C SER A 43 -21.47 8.76 -15.04
N GLU A 44 -20.59 9.35 -14.22
CA GLU A 44 -20.86 10.62 -13.56
C GLU A 44 -21.03 11.76 -14.56
N PHE A 45 -20.15 11.82 -15.58
CA PHE A 45 -20.24 12.82 -16.65
C PHE A 45 -21.59 12.74 -17.38
N GLN A 46 -22.06 11.54 -17.76
CA GLN A 46 -23.34 11.36 -18.40
C GLN A 46 -24.52 11.74 -17.48
N SER A 47 -24.45 11.38 -16.21
CA SER A 47 -25.45 11.74 -15.22
C SER A 47 -25.59 13.27 -15.07
N TYR A 48 -24.47 13.98 -14.97
CA TYR A 48 -24.48 15.44 -14.89
C TYR A 48 -24.95 16.10 -16.21
N ARG A 49 -24.51 15.58 -17.35
CA ARG A 49 -24.89 16.10 -18.66
C ARG A 49 -26.41 16.01 -18.91
N ASN A 50 -27.02 14.94 -18.44
CA ASN A 50 -28.45 14.66 -18.64
C ASN A 50 -29.31 15.20 -17.48
N SER A 51 -28.73 15.84 -16.48
CA SER A 51 -29.47 16.37 -15.34
C SER A 51 -30.31 17.59 -15.73
N PRO A 52 -31.61 17.63 -15.38
CA PRO A 52 -32.47 18.79 -15.61
C PRO A 52 -31.95 20.06 -14.93
N LEU A 53 -31.16 19.94 -13.88
CA LEU A 53 -30.59 21.06 -13.10
C LEU A 53 -29.48 21.80 -13.85
N VAL A 54 -28.94 21.23 -14.91
CA VAL A 54 -27.81 21.78 -15.70
C VAL A 54 -28.29 22.40 -17.02
N GLN A 55 -29.60 22.67 -17.15
CA GLN A 55 -30.19 23.32 -18.32
C GLN A 55 -29.53 24.68 -18.57
N GLY A 56 -28.75 24.77 -19.68
CA GLY A 56 -28.09 25.96 -20.15
C GLY A 56 -26.57 25.94 -20.22
N ARG A 57 -25.88 25.10 -19.45
CA ARG A 57 -24.42 24.92 -19.52
C ARG A 57 -24.03 23.46 -19.30
N PRO A 58 -24.23 22.58 -20.26
CA PRO A 58 -23.86 21.18 -20.12
C PRO A 58 -22.34 21.06 -19.94
N PHE A 59 -21.93 20.16 -19.03
CA PHE A 59 -20.52 19.79 -18.92
C PHE A 59 -20.03 19.28 -20.28
N LYS A 60 -18.92 19.84 -20.77
CA LYS A 60 -18.31 19.43 -22.05
C LYS A 60 -17.26 18.33 -21.85
N TYR A 61 -16.72 18.23 -20.64
CA TYR A 61 -15.57 17.37 -20.33
C TYR A 61 -15.72 16.72 -18.95
N ILE A 62 -14.99 15.62 -18.76
CA ILE A 62 -14.80 15.01 -17.44
C ILE A 62 -13.98 15.99 -16.58
N SER A 63 -14.55 16.38 -15.44
CA SER A 63 -13.94 17.36 -14.54
C SER A 63 -13.00 16.71 -13.52
N LEU A 64 -12.17 17.50 -12.85
CA LEU A 64 -11.34 17.07 -11.73
C LEU A 64 -12.17 16.42 -10.61
N GLN A 65 -13.37 16.93 -10.34
CA GLN A 65 -14.26 16.37 -9.30
C GLN A 65 -14.67 14.94 -9.61
N MET A 66 -15.03 14.64 -10.86
CA MET A 66 -15.38 13.29 -11.31
C MET A 66 -14.20 12.34 -11.21
N VAL A 67 -13.00 12.80 -11.61
CA VAL A 67 -11.75 12.04 -11.48
C VAL A 67 -11.45 11.74 -10.00
N THR A 68 -11.56 12.75 -9.14
CA THR A 68 -11.34 12.58 -7.70
C THR A 68 -12.31 11.58 -7.09
N SER A 69 -13.61 11.68 -7.43
CA SER A 69 -14.64 10.74 -6.99
C SER A 69 -14.31 9.31 -7.41
N ALA A 70 -13.93 9.12 -8.67
CA ALA A 70 -13.60 7.80 -9.20
C ALA A 70 -12.35 7.19 -8.53
N ILE A 71 -11.32 7.99 -8.26
CA ILE A 71 -10.11 7.54 -7.58
C ILE A 71 -10.43 7.12 -6.14
N LYS A 72 -11.17 7.95 -5.40
CA LYS A 72 -11.57 7.65 -4.02
C LYS A 72 -12.43 6.39 -3.95
N ASP A 73 -13.45 6.27 -4.80
CA ASP A 73 -14.32 5.09 -4.85
C ASP A 73 -13.53 3.79 -5.12
N ASN A 74 -12.53 3.85 -5.99
CA ASN A 74 -11.64 2.71 -6.25
C ASN A 74 -10.77 2.36 -5.03
N GLY A 75 -10.21 3.37 -4.37
CA GLY A 75 -9.42 3.19 -3.15
C GLY A 75 -10.24 2.62 -1.99
N ASP A 76 -11.41 3.20 -1.73
CA ASP A 76 -12.31 2.79 -0.66
C ASP A 76 -12.80 1.35 -0.84
N LYS A 77 -13.13 0.95 -2.07
CA LYS A 77 -13.48 -0.45 -2.39
C LYS A 77 -12.35 -1.43 -2.09
N LYS A 78 -11.11 -1.07 -2.39
CA LYS A 78 -9.96 -1.91 -2.07
C LYS A 78 -9.75 -2.05 -0.57
N ILE A 79 -9.85 -0.95 0.17
CA ILE A 79 -9.71 -0.95 1.63
C ILE A 79 -10.85 -1.74 2.28
N SER A 80 -12.09 -1.59 1.79
CA SER A 80 -13.24 -2.31 2.33
C SER A 80 -13.10 -3.83 2.20
N ASN A 81 -12.40 -4.31 1.19
CA ASN A 81 -12.12 -5.74 1.05
C ASN A 81 -11.20 -6.30 2.15
N LEU A 82 -10.48 -5.44 2.89
CA LEU A 82 -9.66 -5.84 4.03
C LEU A 82 -10.43 -5.90 5.35
N ASN A 83 -11.63 -5.31 5.42
CA ASN A 83 -12.38 -5.16 6.69
C ASN A 83 -12.76 -6.50 7.34
N SER A 84 -12.68 -7.61 6.61
CA SER A 84 -12.89 -8.95 7.13
C SER A 84 -11.67 -9.52 7.88
N ASN A 85 -10.50 -8.88 7.79
CA ASN A 85 -9.24 -9.32 8.40
C ASN A 85 -8.59 -8.16 9.17
N GLU A 86 -8.81 -8.12 10.49
CA GLU A 86 -8.28 -7.07 11.38
C GLU A 86 -6.74 -7.01 11.37
N ASN A 87 -6.07 -8.15 11.25
CA ASN A 87 -4.61 -8.19 11.23
C ASN A 87 -4.05 -7.56 9.94
N THR A 88 -4.63 -7.89 8.79
CA THR A 88 -4.26 -7.28 7.51
C THR A 88 -4.50 -5.77 7.53
N LEU A 89 -5.63 -5.32 8.13
CA LEU A 89 -5.91 -3.90 8.29
C LEU A 89 -4.90 -3.21 9.23
N SER A 90 -4.48 -3.89 10.30
CA SER A 90 -3.46 -3.39 11.22
C SER A 90 -2.10 -3.22 10.53
N VAL A 91 -1.69 -4.18 9.70
CA VAL A 91 -0.48 -4.10 8.88
C VAL A 91 -0.58 -2.95 7.87
N TRP A 92 -1.72 -2.79 7.21
CA TRP A 92 -1.95 -1.66 6.30
C TRP A 92 -1.78 -0.31 6.99
N ASN A 93 -2.38 -0.15 8.15
CA ASN A 93 -2.28 1.09 8.93
C ASN A 93 -0.85 1.36 9.43
N ASP A 94 -0.10 0.32 9.81
CA ASP A 94 1.30 0.47 10.21
C ASP A 94 2.17 0.94 9.02
N ILE A 95 1.96 0.38 7.83
CA ILE A 95 2.63 0.82 6.59
C ILE A 95 2.26 2.27 6.26
N LEU A 96 0.98 2.66 6.37
CA LEU A 96 0.56 4.05 6.14
C LEU A 96 1.25 5.02 7.10
N ASN A 97 1.32 4.69 8.38
CA ASN A 97 1.99 5.49 9.40
C ASN A 97 3.49 5.61 9.12
N PHE A 98 4.12 4.52 8.68
CA PHE A 98 5.51 4.56 8.23
C PHE A 98 5.69 5.51 7.04
N CYS A 99 4.87 5.38 5.99
CA CYS A 99 4.89 6.25 4.83
C CYS A 99 4.69 7.73 5.19
N LEU A 100 3.77 8.03 6.13
CA LEU A 100 3.55 9.37 6.67
C LEU A 100 4.81 9.90 7.37
N SER A 101 5.47 9.10 8.21
CA SER A 101 6.70 9.48 8.90
C SER A 101 7.84 9.83 7.95
N LYS A 102 7.90 9.18 6.79
CA LYS A 102 8.90 9.40 5.73
C LYS A 102 8.45 10.40 4.66
N LYS A 103 7.20 10.87 4.73
CA LYS A 103 6.56 11.72 3.70
C LYS A 103 6.69 11.14 2.29
N SER A 104 6.63 9.82 2.18
CA SER A 104 6.84 9.08 0.92
C SER A 104 5.88 7.91 0.82
N SER A 105 5.28 7.73 -0.36
CA SER A 105 4.48 6.55 -0.67
C SER A 105 5.30 5.30 -0.98
N HIS A 106 6.62 5.46 -1.12
CA HIS A 106 7.54 4.38 -1.43
C HIS A 106 8.45 4.08 -0.24
N PHE A 107 8.76 2.81 -0.06
CA PHE A 107 9.66 2.33 0.97
C PHE A 107 10.41 1.07 0.51
N ALA A 108 11.44 0.72 1.23
CA ALA A 108 12.27 -0.45 0.97
C ALA A 108 12.09 -1.50 2.07
N ILE A 109 12.20 -2.77 1.72
CA ILE A 109 12.26 -3.90 2.64
C ILE A 109 13.57 -4.64 2.36
N ASN A 110 14.28 -5.03 3.42
CA ASN A 110 15.50 -5.83 3.30
C ASN A 110 15.16 -7.23 2.76
N GLU A 111 15.95 -7.73 1.80
CA GLU A 111 15.80 -9.08 1.24
C GLU A 111 16.43 -10.17 2.13
N SER A 112 16.51 -9.93 3.45
CA SER A 112 16.86 -11.00 4.39
C SER A 112 15.78 -12.09 4.38
N GLN A 113 16.20 -13.32 4.68
CA GLN A 113 15.26 -14.44 4.69
C GLN A 113 14.08 -14.21 5.63
N THR A 114 14.33 -13.64 6.82
CA THR A 114 13.29 -13.32 7.80
C THR A 114 12.23 -12.37 7.25
N GLU A 115 12.64 -11.26 6.61
CA GLU A 115 11.69 -10.29 6.08
C GLU A 115 10.95 -10.83 4.85
N LEU A 116 11.61 -11.63 4.00
CA LEU A 116 10.97 -12.29 2.88
C LEU A 116 9.93 -13.33 3.32
N GLU A 117 10.20 -14.08 4.41
CA GLU A 117 9.22 -14.98 5.01
C GLU A 117 8.02 -14.22 5.58
N CYS A 118 8.24 -13.06 6.19
CA CYS A 118 7.18 -12.19 6.65
C CYS A 118 6.26 -11.71 5.51
N LEU A 119 6.83 -11.37 4.35
CA LEU A 119 6.05 -10.97 3.17
C LEU A 119 5.16 -12.09 2.61
N ARG A 120 5.46 -13.35 2.91
CA ARG A 120 4.64 -14.51 2.52
C ARG A 120 3.48 -14.78 3.48
N LYS A 121 3.44 -14.13 4.64
CA LYS A 121 2.34 -14.25 5.59
C LYS A 121 1.06 -13.67 4.99
N GLN A 122 -0.07 -14.20 5.46
CA GLN A 122 -1.40 -13.86 4.93
C GLN A 122 -1.65 -12.35 4.90
N GLU A 123 -1.25 -11.65 5.96
CA GLU A 123 -1.47 -10.22 6.13
C GLU A 123 -0.82 -9.40 5.01
N PHE A 124 0.43 -9.74 4.63
CA PHE A 124 1.13 -9.06 3.53
C PHE A 124 0.69 -9.55 2.17
N SER A 125 0.45 -10.87 2.01
CA SER A 125 -0.01 -11.43 0.75
C SER A 125 -1.38 -10.88 0.35
N ASP A 126 -2.28 -10.64 1.32
CA ASP A 126 -3.58 -10.01 1.09
C ASP A 126 -3.43 -8.56 0.59
N LEU A 127 -2.51 -7.77 1.19
CA LEU A 127 -2.23 -6.41 0.72
C LEU A 127 -1.75 -6.38 -0.74
N ILE A 128 -0.91 -7.34 -1.12
CA ILE A 128 -0.42 -7.48 -2.50
C ILE A 128 -1.55 -7.97 -3.42
N TYR A 129 -2.30 -8.98 -3.00
CA TYR A 129 -3.41 -9.55 -3.77
C TYR A 129 -4.51 -8.51 -4.06
N HIS A 130 -4.92 -7.75 -3.05
CA HIS A 130 -5.89 -6.69 -3.18
C HIS A 130 -5.30 -5.39 -3.75
N ARG A 131 -4.01 -5.40 -4.10
CA ARG A 131 -3.31 -4.27 -4.73
C ARG A 131 -3.28 -2.99 -3.91
N LEU A 132 -3.21 -3.11 -2.60
CA LEU A 132 -2.91 -1.99 -1.73
C LEU A 132 -1.41 -1.73 -1.68
N LEU A 133 -0.62 -2.80 -1.82
CA LEU A 133 0.83 -2.77 -1.86
C LEU A 133 1.33 -3.23 -3.23
N HIS A 134 2.19 -2.44 -3.85
CA HIS A 134 2.78 -2.71 -5.16
C HIS A 134 4.28 -2.93 -5.03
N PHE A 135 4.75 -4.08 -5.51
CA PHE A 135 6.17 -4.31 -5.73
C PHE A 135 6.64 -3.45 -6.91
N ARG A 136 7.76 -2.75 -6.74
CA ARG A 136 8.31 -1.85 -7.76
C ARG A 136 9.64 -2.33 -8.30
N LYS A 137 10.56 -2.78 -7.46
CA LYS A 137 11.89 -3.24 -7.90
C LYS A 137 12.53 -4.12 -6.84
N ALA A 138 13.26 -5.16 -7.29
CA ALA A 138 14.12 -5.99 -6.45
C ALA A 138 15.59 -5.62 -6.57
N HIS A 139 16.39 -6.19 -5.69
CA HIS A 139 17.84 -6.21 -5.70
C HIS A 139 18.49 -4.82 -5.78
N VAL A 140 17.90 -3.85 -5.08
CA VAL A 140 18.47 -2.51 -4.96
C VAL A 140 19.58 -2.56 -3.90
N PRO A 141 20.80 -2.09 -4.21
CA PRO A 141 21.88 -2.07 -3.23
C PRO A 141 21.59 -1.10 -2.09
N THR A 142 22.00 -1.46 -0.88
CA THR A 142 21.96 -0.55 0.27
C THR A 142 22.92 0.64 0.06
N LYS A 143 22.70 1.72 0.83
CA LYS A 143 23.55 2.92 0.72
C LYS A 143 25.00 2.64 1.08
N ASP A 144 25.20 1.74 2.05
CA ASP A 144 26.52 1.50 2.65
C ASP A 144 27.38 0.52 1.83
N GLY A 145 26.88 0.11 0.65
CA GLY A 145 27.66 -0.66 -0.33
C GLY A 145 28.04 -2.07 0.12
N VAL A 146 27.45 -2.59 1.20
CA VAL A 146 27.63 -3.98 1.60
C VAL A 146 27.00 -4.85 0.53
N LEU A 147 27.81 -5.54 -0.25
CA LEU A 147 27.40 -6.33 -1.42
C LEU A 147 26.35 -7.43 -1.11
N THR A 148 26.20 -7.79 0.16
CA THR A 148 25.30 -8.85 0.63
C THR A 148 23.88 -8.37 0.87
N ASP A 149 23.67 -7.09 1.19
CA ASP A 149 22.38 -6.57 1.57
C ASP A 149 21.65 -5.95 0.38
N LYS A 150 20.57 -6.58 -0.01
CA LYS A 150 19.70 -6.13 -1.10
C LYS A 150 18.37 -5.67 -0.54
N LEU A 151 17.75 -4.74 -1.23
CA LEU A 151 16.46 -4.16 -0.87
C LEU A 151 15.44 -4.40 -1.99
N SER A 152 14.23 -4.72 -1.61
CA SER A 152 13.04 -4.68 -2.48
C SER A 152 12.25 -3.42 -2.22
N ILE A 153 11.90 -2.69 -3.28
CA ILE A 153 11.13 -1.45 -3.21
C ILE A 153 9.65 -1.73 -3.42
N TYR A 154 8.85 -1.18 -2.53
CA TYR A 154 7.40 -1.22 -2.57
C TYR A 154 6.80 0.19 -2.61
N ALA A 155 5.56 0.28 -3.07
CA ALA A 155 4.77 1.50 -3.01
C ALA A 155 3.35 1.18 -2.52
N ILE A 156 2.79 2.05 -1.67
CA ILE A 156 1.37 2.00 -1.35
C ILE A 156 0.54 2.46 -2.55
N ASN A 157 -0.66 1.90 -2.69
CA ASN A 157 -1.57 2.24 -3.79
C ASN A 157 -1.97 3.72 -3.70
N TYR A 158 -1.84 4.43 -4.82
CA TYR A 158 -2.16 5.86 -4.90
C TYR A 158 -3.62 6.14 -4.59
N ALA A 159 -4.56 5.34 -5.14
CA ALA A 159 -5.99 5.53 -4.89
C ALA A 159 -6.36 5.30 -3.43
N CYS A 160 -5.78 4.26 -2.78
CA CYS A 160 -6.01 3.97 -1.36
C CYS A 160 -5.42 5.03 -0.41
N SER A 161 -4.45 5.80 -0.87
CA SER A 161 -3.80 6.89 -0.12
C SER A 161 -4.07 8.28 -0.70
N TYR A 162 -5.09 8.43 -1.54
CA TYR A 162 -5.37 9.64 -2.30
C TYR A 162 -5.48 10.89 -1.42
N ASN A 163 -6.15 10.81 -0.27
CA ASN A 163 -6.31 11.94 0.64
C ASN A 163 -4.95 12.44 1.15
N LEU A 164 -4.02 11.53 1.47
CA LEU A 164 -2.69 11.88 1.94
C LEU A 164 -1.87 12.60 0.85
N HIS A 165 -2.04 12.21 -0.41
CA HIS A 165 -1.42 12.89 -1.55
C HIS A 165 -2.05 14.25 -1.82
N SER A 166 -3.39 14.34 -1.81
CA SER A 166 -4.10 15.59 -2.06
C SER A 166 -3.83 16.65 -1.00
N GLU A 167 -3.56 16.24 0.24
CA GLU A 167 -3.17 17.10 1.36
C GLU A 167 -1.65 17.33 1.46
N SER A 168 -0.89 16.85 0.47
CA SER A 168 0.58 16.96 0.42
C SER A 168 1.31 16.35 1.64
N LYS A 169 0.67 15.41 2.34
CA LYS A 169 1.25 14.70 3.49
C LYS A 169 2.29 13.68 3.08
N ILE A 170 2.10 13.06 1.92
CA ILE A 170 3.04 12.13 1.30
C ILE A 170 3.27 12.50 -0.16
N SER A 171 4.47 12.22 -0.67
CA SER A 171 4.83 12.38 -2.08
C SER A 171 4.82 11.05 -2.80
N PHE A 172 4.34 11.03 -4.04
CA PHE A 172 4.44 9.89 -4.93
C PHE A 172 5.62 10.10 -5.89
N ILE A 173 6.51 9.11 -5.98
CA ILE A 173 7.69 9.19 -6.85
C ILE A 173 7.31 8.55 -8.18
N THR A 174 7.23 9.35 -9.24
CA THR A 174 6.93 8.90 -10.60
C THR A 174 8.17 8.49 -11.37
N GLU A 175 9.31 9.14 -11.09
CA GLU A 175 10.56 8.90 -11.80
C GLU A 175 11.27 7.67 -11.28
N TYR A 176 11.38 6.66 -12.13
CA TYR A 176 12.02 5.39 -11.81
C TYR A 176 13.51 5.53 -11.42
N LYS A 177 14.22 6.50 -12.01
CA LYS A 177 15.64 6.73 -11.73
C LYS A 177 15.90 7.29 -10.33
N THR A 178 15.00 8.14 -9.82
CA THR A 178 15.13 8.80 -8.51
C THR A 178 14.64 7.95 -7.34
N ILE A 179 13.86 6.91 -7.61
CA ILE A 179 13.36 5.98 -6.57
C ILE A 179 14.51 5.41 -5.75
N HIS A 180 15.62 5.02 -6.39
CA HIS A 180 16.76 4.39 -5.71
C HIS A 180 17.39 5.24 -4.63
N ASP A 181 17.66 6.52 -4.92
CA ASP A 181 18.45 7.35 -4.04
C ASP A 181 17.72 7.83 -2.80
N ARG A 182 16.42 7.99 -2.90
CA ARG A 182 15.59 8.43 -1.79
C ARG A 182 15.07 7.26 -0.96
N VAL A 183 14.51 6.24 -1.62
CA VAL A 183 13.73 5.18 -0.97
C VAL A 183 14.62 4.17 -0.24
N ARG A 184 15.84 3.91 -0.69
CA ARG A 184 16.78 3.01 0.01
C ARG A 184 17.11 3.39 1.47
N ARG A 185 16.73 4.60 1.89
CA ARG A 185 16.86 5.07 3.28
C ARG A 185 15.59 4.82 4.12
N TYR A 186 14.50 4.46 3.48
CA TYR A 186 13.20 4.26 4.13
C TYR A 186 12.93 2.77 4.27
N ILE A 187 13.71 2.12 5.16
CA ILE A 187 13.62 0.67 5.37
C ILE A 187 12.45 0.41 6.33
N TYR A 188 11.50 -0.38 5.87
CA TYR A 188 10.39 -0.89 6.64
C TYR A 188 10.67 -2.34 7.03
N HIS A 189 10.32 -2.72 8.26
CA HIS A 189 10.56 -4.05 8.82
C HIS A 189 9.23 -4.79 9.05
N PRO A 190 8.77 -5.62 8.09
CA PRO A 190 7.58 -6.45 8.23
C PRO A 190 7.55 -7.31 9.50
N SER A 191 8.70 -7.82 9.91
CA SER A 191 8.84 -8.65 11.12
C SER A 191 8.37 -7.92 12.38
N ALA A 192 8.58 -6.60 12.47
CA ALA A 192 8.25 -5.82 13.67
C ALA A 192 6.73 -5.75 13.91
N ILE A 193 5.92 -5.52 12.87
CA ILE A 193 4.45 -5.47 13.01
C ILE A 193 3.88 -6.87 13.25
N LEU A 194 4.38 -7.90 12.56
CA LEU A 194 3.91 -9.27 12.77
C LEU A 194 4.19 -9.75 14.18
N GLN A 195 5.36 -9.41 14.74
CA GLN A 195 5.66 -9.72 16.15
C GLN A 195 4.67 -9.05 17.12
N LYS A 196 4.31 -7.78 16.86
CA LYS A 196 3.30 -7.07 17.67
C LYS A 196 1.92 -7.75 17.59
N LEU A 197 1.51 -8.20 16.40
CA LEU A 197 0.24 -8.91 16.24
C LEU A 197 0.24 -10.25 16.96
N GLN A 198 1.32 -11.03 16.88
CA GLN A 198 1.48 -12.28 17.61
C GLN A 198 1.48 -12.09 19.13
N ILE A 199 2.04 -11.00 19.64
CA ILE A 199 1.96 -10.64 21.06
C ILE A 199 0.49 -10.35 21.44
N LYS A 200 -0.22 -9.58 20.61
CA LYS A 200 -1.64 -9.25 20.81
C LYS A 200 -2.52 -10.50 20.83
N GLU A 201 -2.22 -11.47 19.99
CA GLU A 201 -2.93 -12.77 19.91
C GLU A 201 -2.52 -13.75 21.03
N GLY A 202 -1.53 -13.39 21.85
CA GLY A 202 -1.04 -14.25 22.93
C GLY A 202 -0.15 -15.41 22.46
N GLU A 203 0.35 -15.37 21.25
CA GLU A 203 1.30 -16.36 20.72
C GLU A 203 2.75 -16.10 21.16
N ILE A 204 3.07 -14.83 21.39
CA ILE A 204 4.40 -14.40 21.84
C ILE A 204 4.28 -13.61 23.13
N PHE A 205 5.13 -13.96 24.11
CA PHE A 205 5.26 -13.25 25.38
C PHE A 205 6.69 -12.76 25.56
N PRO A 206 6.89 -11.48 25.89
CA PRO A 206 8.20 -11.01 26.29
C PRO A 206 8.55 -11.59 27.67
N CYS A 207 9.75 -12.09 27.82
CA CYS A 207 10.23 -12.52 29.14
C CYS A 207 10.29 -11.31 30.09
N SER A 208 9.71 -11.44 31.30
CA SER A 208 9.70 -10.37 32.30
C SER A 208 11.09 -9.97 32.80
N ASN A 209 12.08 -10.85 32.66
CA ASN A 209 13.44 -10.60 33.13
C ASN A 209 14.38 -10.08 32.02
N CYS A 210 14.44 -10.75 30.87
CA CYS A 210 15.39 -10.38 29.81
C CYS A 210 14.73 -9.65 28.62
N GLY A 211 13.39 -9.56 28.57
CA GLY A 211 12.67 -8.91 27.47
C GLY A 211 12.60 -9.71 26.17
N GLU A 212 13.30 -10.86 26.09
CA GLU A 212 13.33 -11.67 24.88
C GLU A 212 11.95 -12.27 24.56
N PRO A 213 11.53 -12.28 23.28
CA PRO A 213 10.23 -12.78 22.86
C PRO A 213 10.18 -14.31 22.89
N ILE A 214 9.24 -14.87 23.65
CA ILE A 214 9.01 -16.31 23.76
C ILE A 214 7.79 -16.67 22.93
N ASN A 215 8.00 -17.38 21.81
CA ASN A 215 6.91 -17.88 20.97
C ASN A 215 6.45 -19.25 21.52
N ILE A 216 5.21 -19.31 22.00
CA ILE A 216 4.65 -20.51 22.62
C ILE A 216 4.65 -21.70 21.66
N LEU A 217 4.29 -21.48 20.40
CA LEU A 217 4.18 -22.54 19.41
C LEU A 217 5.56 -23.12 19.05
N LYS A 218 6.57 -22.24 18.89
CA LYS A 218 7.94 -22.65 18.52
C LYS A 218 8.76 -23.16 19.70
N MET A 219 8.47 -22.64 20.91
CA MET A 219 9.23 -22.91 22.14
C MET A 219 8.36 -23.63 23.18
N LYS A 220 7.51 -24.54 22.73
CA LYS A 220 6.53 -25.22 23.58
C LYS A 220 7.14 -25.85 24.79
N ALA A 221 8.30 -26.53 24.66
CA ALA A 221 8.98 -27.16 25.78
C ALA A 221 9.40 -26.15 26.88
N ALA A 222 9.89 -24.96 26.49
CA ALA A 222 10.25 -23.90 27.41
C ALA A 222 9.01 -23.32 28.12
N TRP A 223 7.93 -23.15 27.38
CA TRP A 223 6.64 -22.72 27.90
C TRP A 223 6.03 -23.72 28.86
N ASP A 224 6.04 -25.02 28.53
CA ASP A 224 5.51 -26.08 29.38
C ASP A 224 6.35 -26.26 30.64
N ASN A 225 7.67 -26.07 30.57
CA ASN A 225 8.59 -26.09 31.73
C ASN A 225 8.60 -24.76 32.52
N ASN A 226 7.80 -23.78 32.13
CA ASN A 226 7.73 -22.46 32.76
C ASN A 226 9.10 -21.76 32.90
N ALA A 227 10.00 -21.93 31.94
CA ALA A 227 11.35 -21.37 31.97
C ALA A 227 11.69 -20.67 30.68
N CYS A 228 12.20 -19.44 30.77
CA CYS A 228 12.69 -18.69 29.63
C CYS A 228 13.89 -19.42 28.97
N PRO A 229 13.85 -19.72 27.68
CA PRO A 229 14.93 -20.42 26.99
C PRO A 229 16.23 -19.61 26.88
N PHE A 230 16.15 -18.29 27.11
CA PHE A 230 17.29 -17.39 27.00
C PHE A 230 17.98 -17.08 28.34
N CYS A 231 17.21 -16.98 29.43
CA CYS A 231 17.75 -16.58 30.70
C CYS A 231 17.35 -17.50 31.89
N GLY A 232 16.56 -18.54 31.64
CA GLY A 232 16.12 -19.48 32.69
C GLY A 232 15.08 -18.94 33.67
N HIS A 233 14.67 -17.67 33.56
CA HIS A 233 13.68 -17.08 34.47
C HIS A 233 12.29 -17.70 34.29
N HIS A 234 11.50 -17.77 35.38
CA HIS A 234 10.13 -18.25 35.29
C HIS A 234 9.26 -17.34 34.41
N ILE A 235 8.52 -17.95 33.46
CA ILE A 235 7.72 -17.23 32.48
C ILE A 235 6.35 -16.85 33.04
N ARG A 236 5.77 -17.72 33.89
CA ARG A 236 4.45 -17.54 34.52
C ARG A 236 4.60 -17.36 36.00
N HIS A 237 3.85 -16.45 36.54
CA HIS A 237 3.68 -16.26 38.01
C HIS A 237 2.43 -16.94 38.51
#